data_5bf10f0f1e63be0591e18df37c41bdc3
#
_entry.id   5bf10f0f1e63be0591e18df37c41bdc3
#
_cell.length_a   1.000
_cell.length_b   1.000
_cell.length_c   1.000
_cell.angle_alpha   90.00
_cell.angle_beta   90.00
_cell.angle_gamma   90.00
#
_symmetry.space_group_name_H-M   'P 1'
#
loop_
_entity.id
_entity.type
_entity.pdbx_description
1 polymer ?
#
loop_
_entity_poly.entity_id
_entity_poly.type
_entity_poly.pdbx_seq_one_letter_code
_entity_poly.pdbx_strand_id
1 'polypeptide(L)'
;MTDTTRALALPNSAVLNMAPGANLSAYVQAVSSIAVLSAERERELAERLFYEECVDSARELVLAHLRFVVHIARSYSGYGLAEADLIQEGNVGLMKAVKRFDPNKGVRLVSFAVHWIKAEMHEYLSLIHI
;
A
#
# COMPACT_ATOMS: atom_id res chain seq x y z
N MET A 1 -13.32 23.69 7.18
CA MET A 1 -12.98 24.37 5.93
C MET A 1 -12.87 23.37 4.81
N THR A 2 -13.48 23.65 3.70
CA THR A 2 -13.45 22.76 2.56
C THR A 2 -12.23 23.05 1.70
N ASP A 3 -11.44 22.03 1.48
CA ASP A 3 -10.30 22.13 0.61
C ASP A 3 -10.76 21.87 -0.83
N THR A 4 -10.59 22.87 -1.72
CA THR A 4 -11.01 22.75 -3.11
C THR A 4 -10.20 21.68 -3.85
N THR A 5 -8.95 21.48 -3.48
CA THR A 5 -8.13 20.41 -4.03
C THR A 5 -8.74 19.04 -3.68
N ARG A 6 -9.26 18.94 -2.48
CA ARG A 6 -9.90 17.70 -2.01
C ARG A 6 -11.19 17.42 -2.77
N ALA A 7 -11.91 18.45 -3.17
CA ALA A 7 -13.15 18.30 -3.93
C ALA A 7 -12.89 17.74 -5.34
N LEU A 8 -11.68 17.97 -5.88
CA LEU A 8 -11.32 17.51 -7.22
C LEU A 8 -10.58 16.17 -7.20
N ALA A 9 -10.15 15.72 -6.03
CA ALA A 9 -9.44 14.46 -5.87
C ALA A 9 -10.41 13.35 -5.52
N LEU A 10 -10.06 12.11 -5.88
CA LEU A 10 -10.84 10.96 -5.45
C LEU A 10 -10.75 10.82 -3.94
N PRO A 11 -11.87 10.47 -3.27
CA PRO A 11 -11.81 10.15 -1.85
C PRO A 11 -10.83 8.99 -1.62
N ASN A 12 -10.11 9.04 -0.51
CA ASN A 12 -9.14 7.98 -0.18
C ASN A 12 -9.80 6.59 -0.12
N SER A 13 -11.04 6.52 0.36
CA SER A 13 -11.77 5.26 0.41
C SER A 13 -12.03 4.69 -0.99
N ALA A 14 -12.18 5.56 -2.00
CA ALA A 14 -12.39 5.11 -3.38
C ALA A 14 -11.12 4.47 -3.94
N VAL A 15 -9.94 4.94 -3.53
CA VAL A 15 -8.68 4.38 -3.99
C VAL A 15 -8.54 2.92 -3.59
N LEU A 16 -8.98 2.57 -2.39
CA LEU A 16 -8.92 1.18 -1.91
C LEU A 16 -9.78 0.24 -2.75
N ASN A 17 -10.80 0.78 -3.42
CA ASN A 17 -11.69 -0.01 -4.25
C ASN A 17 -11.30 -0.01 -5.72
N MET A 18 -10.26 0.74 -6.10
CA MET A 18 -9.78 0.76 -7.47
C MET A 18 -8.99 -0.51 -7.78
N ALA A 19 -9.24 -1.07 -8.95
CA ALA A 19 -8.49 -2.22 -9.44
C ALA A 19 -7.37 -1.73 -10.37
N PRO A 20 -6.10 -2.02 -10.07
CA PRO A 20 -5.00 -1.61 -10.94
C PRO A 20 -5.17 -2.08 -12.38
N GLY A 21 -5.79 -3.24 -12.58
CA GLY A 21 -5.99 -3.82 -13.90
C GLY A 21 -7.01 -3.11 -14.76
N ALA A 22 -7.96 -2.38 -14.16
CA ALA A 22 -9.01 -1.68 -14.90
C ALA A 22 -8.46 -0.44 -15.60
N ASN A 23 -7.63 0.35 -14.90
CA ASN A 23 -6.97 1.52 -15.46
C ASN A 23 -5.72 1.80 -14.62
N LEU A 24 -4.61 1.25 -15.07
CA LEU A 24 -3.36 1.35 -14.32
C LEU A 24 -2.89 2.80 -14.15
N SER A 25 -3.00 3.60 -15.20
CA SER A 25 -2.55 4.99 -15.16
C SER A 25 -3.34 5.80 -14.12
N ALA A 26 -4.67 5.63 -14.11
CA ALA A 26 -5.52 6.32 -13.14
C ALA A 26 -5.23 5.85 -11.72
N TYR A 27 -5.00 4.56 -11.55
CA TYR A 27 -4.65 4.00 -10.24
C TYR A 27 -3.33 4.60 -9.73
N VAL A 28 -2.30 4.62 -10.56
CA VAL A 28 -0.99 5.16 -10.19
C VAL A 28 -1.11 6.64 -9.82
N GLN A 29 -1.87 7.41 -10.60
CA GLN A 29 -2.10 8.82 -10.28
C GLN A 29 -2.80 8.99 -8.93
N ALA A 30 -3.82 8.18 -8.69
CA ALA A 30 -4.59 8.25 -7.44
C ALA A 30 -3.72 7.94 -6.23
N VAL A 31 -2.92 6.87 -6.28
CA VAL A 31 -2.06 6.53 -5.14
C VAL A 31 -0.93 7.52 -4.94
N SER A 32 -0.46 8.14 -6.04
CA SER A 32 0.61 9.14 -5.95
C SER A 32 0.13 10.44 -5.34
N SER A 33 -1.17 10.70 -5.33
CA SER A 33 -1.73 11.90 -4.74
C SER A 33 -1.93 11.79 -3.22
N ILE A 34 -1.80 10.59 -2.66
CA ILE A 34 -1.97 10.38 -1.23
C ILE A 34 -0.73 10.86 -0.49
N ALA A 35 -0.93 11.65 0.57
CA ALA A 35 0.17 12.19 1.33
C ALA A 35 0.94 11.11 2.09
N VAL A 36 2.26 11.30 2.17
CA VAL A 36 3.12 10.43 2.98
C VAL A 36 2.86 10.74 4.46
N LEU A 37 2.79 9.71 5.28
CA LEU A 37 2.59 9.89 6.71
C LEU A 37 3.89 10.29 7.40
N SER A 38 3.78 11.20 8.37
CA SER A 38 4.90 11.50 9.26
C SER A 38 5.15 10.30 10.17
N ALA A 39 6.33 10.24 10.76
CA ALA A 39 6.65 9.16 11.69
C ALA A 39 5.70 9.16 12.88
N GLU A 40 5.32 10.34 13.39
CA GLU A 40 4.41 10.46 14.53
C GLU A 40 3.01 9.98 14.18
N ARG A 41 2.51 10.38 13.00
CA ARG A 41 1.16 9.96 12.59
C ARG A 41 1.11 8.47 12.31
N GLU A 42 2.14 7.94 11.68
CA GLU A 42 2.24 6.50 11.44
C GLU A 42 2.22 5.74 12.75
N ARG A 43 2.99 6.18 13.74
CA ARG A 43 3.04 5.54 15.04
C ARG A 43 1.68 5.59 15.74
N GLU A 44 1.01 6.72 15.70
CA GLU A 44 -0.32 6.87 16.28
C GLU A 44 -1.30 5.88 15.69
N LEU A 45 -1.32 5.78 14.35
CA LEU A 45 -2.20 4.86 13.65
C LEU A 45 -1.85 3.40 13.95
N ALA A 46 -0.55 3.10 13.98
CA ALA A 46 -0.10 1.74 14.26
C ALA A 46 -0.46 1.32 15.68
N GLU A 47 -0.36 2.23 16.64
CA GLU A 47 -0.73 1.95 18.02
C GLU A 47 -2.24 1.72 18.14
N ARG A 48 -3.05 2.52 17.46
CA ARG A 48 -4.49 2.32 17.45
C ARG A 48 -4.87 0.96 16.88
N LEU A 49 -4.20 0.57 15.81
CA LEU A 49 -4.46 -0.73 15.20
C LEU A 49 -4.01 -1.85 16.12
N PHE A 50 -2.83 -1.73 16.70
CA PHE A 50 -2.22 -2.78 17.51
C PHE A 50 -3.00 -3.03 18.81
N TYR A 51 -3.39 -1.96 19.49
CA TYR A 51 -4.05 -2.07 20.80
C TYR A 51 -5.57 -2.04 20.75
N GLU A 52 -6.15 -1.39 19.75
CA GLU A 52 -7.60 -1.19 19.68
C GLU A 52 -8.25 -1.85 18.45
N GLU A 53 -7.45 -2.51 17.62
CA GLU A 53 -7.90 -3.16 16.38
C GLU A 53 -8.72 -2.20 15.49
N CYS A 54 -8.27 -0.95 15.41
CA CYS A 54 -8.97 0.10 14.67
C CYS A 54 -8.84 -0.11 13.15
N VAL A 55 -9.92 -0.47 12.50
CA VAL A 55 -9.94 -0.74 11.05
C VAL A 55 -9.63 0.52 10.24
N ASP A 56 -10.13 1.67 10.69
CA ASP A 56 -9.87 2.94 9.99
C ASP A 56 -8.39 3.28 10.00
N SER A 57 -7.70 2.99 11.11
CA SER A 57 -6.25 3.19 11.20
C SER A 57 -5.52 2.28 10.23
N ALA A 58 -5.96 1.03 10.10
CA ALA A 58 -5.37 0.09 9.15
C ALA A 58 -5.53 0.59 7.72
N ARG A 59 -6.70 1.10 7.37
CA ARG A 59 -6.96 1.65 6.03
C ARG A 59 -6.04 2.81 5.73
N GLU A 60 -5.88 3.72 6.66
CA GLU A 60 -5.02 4.89 6.46
C GLU A 60 -3.56 4.47 6.28
N LEU A 61 -3.11 3.50 7.05
CA LEU A 61 -1.76 2.95 6.91
C LEU A 61 -1.54 2.31 5.54
N VAL A 62 -2.49 1.51 5.08
CA VAL A 62 -2.42 0.88 3.76
C VAL A 62 -2.37 1.93 2.66
N LEU A 63 -3.31 2.90 2.71
CA LEU A 63 -3.40 3.96 1.69
C LEU A 63 -2.10 4.73 1.55
N ALA A 64 -1.47 5.06 2.67
CA ALA A 64 -0.24 5.85 2.65
C ALA A 64 0.95 5.09 2.07
N HIS A 65 0.85 3.78 1.92
CA HIS A 65 1.95 2.94 1.43
C HIS A 65 1.71 2.31 0.06
N LEU A 66 0.56 2.59 -0.56
CA LEU A 66 0.25 2.03 -1.88
C LEU A 66 1.25 2.49 -2.95
N ARG A 67 1.72 3.73 -2.86
CA ARG A 67 2.75 4.26 -3.77
C ARG A 67 4.01 3.41 -3.71
N PHE A 68 4.38 2.98 -2.52
CA PHE A 68 5.57 2.17 -2.33
C PHE A 68 5.43 0.81 -3.01
N VAL A 69 4.24 0.21 -2.97
CA VAL A 69 3.97 -1.04 -3.66
C VAL A 69 4.15 -0.88 -5.17
N VAL A 70 3.62 0.22 -5.73
CA VAL A 70 3.80 0.51 -7.15
C VAL A 70 5.28 0.62 -7.50
N HIS A 71 6.04 1.30 -6.67
CA HIS A 71 7.48 1.46 -6.88
C HIS A 71 8.20 0.11 -6.91
N ILE A 72 7.88 -0.77 -5.98
CA ILE A 72 8.49 -2.11 -5.94
C ILE A 72 8.06 -2.92 -7.17
N ALA A 73 6.78 -2.87 -7.54
CA ALA A 73 6.28 -3.60 -8.71
C ALA A 73 7.04 -3.21 -9.98
N ARG A 74 7.33 -1.93 -10.14
CA ARG A 74 8.08 -1.42 -11.29
C ARG A 74 9.51 -1.93 -11.36
N SER A 75 10.08 -2.30 -10.22
CA SER A 75 11.43 -2.86 -10.20
C SER A 75 11.48 -4.25 -10.85
N TYR A 76 10.33 -4.87 -11.07
CA TYR A 76 10.22 -6.16 -11.75
C TYR A 76 9.84 -6.02 -13.22
N SER A 77 9.89 -4.82 -13.78
CA SER A 77 9.60 -4.62 -15.21
C SER A 77 10.60 -5.40 -16.05
N GLY A 78 10.15 -5.92 -17.19
CA GLY A 78 11.02 -6.70 -18.07
C GLY A 78 10.88 -8.21 -17.88
N TYR A 79 10.12 -8.66 -16.91
CA TYR A 79 9.88 -10.10 -16.71
C TYR A 79 8.66 -10.60 -17.50
N GLY A 80 8.12 -9.77 -18.36
CA GLY A 80 6.97 -10.15 -19.19
C GLY A 80 5.66 -10.23 -18.42
N LEU A 81 5.59 -9.60 -17.27
CA LEU A 81 4.44 -9.66 -16.38
C LEU A 81 3.65 -8.37 -16.41
N ALA A 82 2.34 -8.47 -16.18
CA ALA A 82 1.51 -7.29 -16.05
C ALA A 82 1.84 -6.58 -14.74
N GLU A 83 2.20 -5.30 -14.84
CA GLU A 83 2.50 -4.48 -13.66
C GLU A 83 1.30 -4.46 -12.70
N ALA A 84 0.08 -4.42 -13.25
CA ALA A 84 -1.13 -4.41 -12.43
C ALA A 84 -1.25 -5.66 -11.56
N ASP A 85 -0.88 -6.82 -12.08
CA ASP A 85 -0.94 -8.07 -11.33
C ASP A 85 0.06 -8.07 -10.18
N LEU A 86 1.27 -7.56 -10.44
CA LEU A 86 2.28 -7.43 -9.39
C LEU A 86 1.86 -6.48 -8.31
N ILE A 87 1.21 -5.37 -8.67
CA ILE A 87 0.70 -4.41 -7.71
C ILE A 87 -0.35 -5.07 -6.81
N GLN A 88 -1.27 -5.84 -7.40
CA GLN A 88 -2.28 -6.53 -6.61
C GLN A 88 -1.66 -7.51 -5.61
N GLU A 89 -0.67 -8.28 -6.05
CA GLU A 89 0.02 -9.21 -5.15
C GLU A 89 0.79 -8.45 -4.07
N GLY A 90 1.45 -7.38 -4.44
CA GLY A 90 2.16 -6.54 -3.49
C GLY A 90 1.25 -5.90 -2.46
N ASN A 91 0.05 -5.51 -2.86
CA ASN A 91 -0.94 -4.95 -1.95
C ASN A 91 -1.39 -5.99 -0.90
N VAL A 92 -1.50 -7.26 -1.30
CA VAL A 92 -1.77 -8.33 -0.34
C VAL A 92 -0.65 -8.42 0.69
N GLY A 93 0.61 -8.34 0.24
CA GLY A 93 1.75 -8.34 1.14
C GLY A 93 1.73 -7.14 2.09
N LEU A 94 1.39 -5.97 1.58
CA LEU A 94 1.27 -4.77 2.40
C LEU A 94 0.20 -4.95 3.49
N MET A 95 -0.95 -5.48 3.14
CA MET A 95 -2.02 -5.71 4.11
C MET A 95 -1.59 -6.70 5.20
N LYS A 96 -0.86 -7.75 4.82
CA LYS A 96 -0.32 -8.70 5.80
C LYS A 96 0.66 -8.02 6.74
N ALA A 97 1.52 -7.13 6.20
CA ALA A 97 2.47 -6.39 7.01
C ALA A 97 1.78 -5.48 8.00
N VAL A 98 0.76 -4.74 7.55
CA VAL A 98 0.02 -3.83 8.42
C VAL A 98 -0.61 -4.57 9.59
N LYS A 99 -1.18 -5.74 9.33
CA LYS A 99 -1.80 -6.56 10.37
C LYS A 99 -0.80 -7.07 11.41
N ARG A 100 0.45 -7.26 11.02
CA ARG A 100 1.48 -7.85 11.86
C ARG A 100 2.46 -6.82 12.43
N PHE A 101 2.31 -5.56 12.05
CA PHE A 101 3.25 -4.53 12.46
C PHE A 101 3.13 -4.23 13.96
N ASP A 102 4.28 -4.28 14.65
CA ASP A 102 4.35 -3.95 16.06
C ASP A 102 5.00 -2.57 16.18
N PRO A 103 4.23 -1.53 16.60
CA PRO A 103 4.77 -0.18 16.71
C PRO A 103 5.85 -0.03 17.77
N ASN A 104 6.02 -1.02 18.62
CA ASN A 104 6.99 -0.97 19.72
C ASN A 104 8.38 -1.45 19.31
N LYS A 105 8.57 -1.89 18.08
CA LYS A 105 9.86 -2.42 17.61
C LYS A 105 10.83 -1.34 17.15
N GLY A 106 10.40 -0.09 17.07
CA GLY A 106 11.29 1.01 16.72
C GLY A 106 11.65 1.11 15.24
N VAL A 107 10.91 0.45 14.37
CA VAL A 107 11.12 0.53 12.92
C VAL A 107 9.91 1.15 12.24
N ARG A 108 10.15 1.76 11.07
CA ARG A 108 9.07 2.30 10.26
C ARG A 108 8.33 1.17 9.55
N LEU A 109 7.04 1.39 9.32
CA LEU A 109 6.21 0.40 8.62
C LEU A 109 6.77 0.06 7.24
N VAL A 110 7.27 1.05 6.50
CA VAL A 110 7.82 0.82 5.17
C VAL A 110 8.96 -0.19 5.19
N SER A 111 9.83 -0.11 6.18
CA SER A 111 10.96 -1.03 6.31
C SER A 111 10.52 -2.46 6.63
N PHE A 112 9.48 -2.59 7.42
CA PHE A 112 8.90 -3.88 7.75
C PHE A 112 8.13 -4.45 6.56
N ALA A 113 7.33 -3.60 5.91
CA ALA A 113 6.43 -4.02 4.84
C ALA A 113 7.16 -4.48 3.58
N VAL A 114 8.35 -3.96 3.30
CA VAL A 114 9.07 -4.29 2.07
C VAL A 114 9.25 -5.80 1.91
N HIS A 115 9.54 -6.49 2.98
CA HIS A 115 9.75 -7.95 2.94
C HIS A 115 8.47 -8.71 2.63
N TRP A 116 7.36 -8.25 3.19
CA TRP A 116 6.06 -8.86 2.95
C TRP A 116 5.58 -8.62 1.52
N ILE A 117 5.80 -7.40 1.02
CA ILE A 117 5.42 -7.02 -0.34
C ILE A 117 6.22 -7.86 -1.34
N LYS A 118 7.53 -7.90 -1.17
CA LYS A 118 8.39 -8.68 -2.07
C LYS A 118 8.10 -10.18 -2.00
N ALA A 119 7.80 -10.69 -0.82
CA ALA A 119 7.47 -12.11 -0.67
C ALA A 119 6.25 -12.49 -1.50
N GLU A 120 5.19 -11.68 -1.47
CA GLU A 120 3.99 -11.97 -2.26
C GLU A 120 4.28 -11.86 -3.76
N MET A 121 5.05 -10.86 -4.17
CA MET A 121 5.42 -10.70 -5.58
C MET A 121 6.27 -11.88 -6.07
N HIS A 122 7.23 -12.31 -5.27
CA HIS A 122 8.09 -13.45 -5.62
C HIS A 122 7.30 -14.75 -5.71
N GLU A 123 6.35 -14.94 -4.81
CA GLU A 123 5.50 -16.13 -4.85
C GLU A 123 4.67 -16.14 -6.13
N TYR A 124 4.10 -15.00 -6.52
CA TYR A 124 3.35 -14.87 -7.76
C TYR A 124 4.24 -15.18 -8.96
N LEU A 125 5.45 -14.60 -9.00
CA LEU A 125 6.41 -14.85 -10.07
C LEU A 125 6.75 -16.33 -10.18
N SER A 126 6.95 -16.98 -9.06
CA SER A 126 7.27 -18.40 -9.03
C SER A 126 6.15 -19.24 -9.60
N LEU A 127 4.89 -18.91 -9.29
CA LEU A 127 3.72 -19.66 -9.76
C LEU A 127 3.55 -19.58 -11.28
N ILE A 128 3.80 -18.42 -11.86
CA ILE A 128 3.57 -18.23 -13.29
C ILE A 128 4.74 -18.65 -14.18
N HIS A 129 5.91 -18.92 -13.58
CA HIS A 129 7.09 -19.40 -14.31
C HIS A 129 7.31 -20.89 -14.19
N ILE A 130 6.34 -21.60 -13.62
CA ILE A 130 6.32 -23.04 -13.61
C ILE A 130 5.92 -23.57 -15.00
#